data_f411306b305be67063d32e4950b45a6d
#
_entry.id   f411306b305be67063d32e4950b45a6d
#
_cell.length_a   1.000
_cell.length_b   1.000
_cell.length_c   1.000
_cell.angle_alpha   90.00
_cell.angle_beta   90.00
_cell.angle_gamma   90.00
#
_symmetry.space_group_name_H-M   'P 1'
#
loop_
_entity.id
_entity.type
_entity.pdbx_description
1 polymer ?
#
loop_
_entity_poly.entity_id
_entity_poly.type
_entity_poly.pdbx_seq_one_letter_code
_entity_poly.pdbx_strand_id
1 'polypeptide(L)'
;MTDKRKEVTKKPDDRTSTEDGNKSRCSKSSASVHNKRVEEERASFFDLRTTTGQILFITVTVAAVTLVQCLPKDALKSVLNLQLPTQQCEPEVQFVEKKIVSHETRPKYWVFGRNPTGGHLLHVHNVLQRIGVEQTGNDTTDWDLLWAHDYPFRKVNLQHMKRHQLVNHFPGSGYITNKVDLSTTRLQYIPAAFKLPAESTQFREYAAANPGKQFVQKNNQHRHIQIKGIDEIDFSSNDTFIQEFIDDPLLVDGYKFDIGVYTVITSLDPLRVYIYKGDILFRYCPVPYYPFNASDVDKYIVGDDYLPTWEVPSLSQYYTKYGFGMKDSFDAYIRSMGREPSTIWEQVEDAIRLLILKKEPLLAGLLSRYANKRNFFEMMRFDLVVDNQLKVYLMEANMSPNLSSAHFKPNRLLYEQVIYHLFQLVGVGSSIRRNSLRKQQPDTEAMLTSFKNLATAANQCAEPPCTESCAPVECQLCSTCLEETDLDDLKRAYREHMSRGDMKRIFPVPKSDLHRVSYESLSAKNQFMSRWFEEKCKIDQSYC
;
A
#
# COMPACT_ATOMS: atom_id res chain seq x y z
N MET A 1 -44.53 -16.59 -40.16
CA MET A 1 -44.01 -17.45 -41.23
C MET A 1 -42.79 -18.08 -40.68
N THR A 2 -42.96 -19.27 -40.04
CA THR A 2 -42.61 -20.62 -40.49
C THR A 2 -41.12 -20.80 -40.65
N ASP A 3 -40.45 -21.69 -40.10
CA ASP A 3 -40.60 -22.92 -39.32
C ASP A 3 -39.34 -23.78 -39.54
N LYS A 4 -39.07 -24.69 -38.57
CA LYS A 4 -38.35 -25.98 -38.59
C LYS A 4 -36.90 -26.00 -38.11
N ARG A 5 -36.67 -26.38 -36.88
CA ARG A 5 -36.46 -27.75 -36.29
C ARG A 5 -35.63 -28.73 -37.16
N LYS A 6 -34.53 -29.23 -36.57
CA LYS A 6 -34.31 -30.69 -36.42
C LYS A 6 -33.22 -31.00 -35.36
N GLU A 7 -33.66 -31.77 -34.35
CA GLU A 7 -32.86 -32.64 -33.48
C GLU A 7 -32.33 -33.84 -34.28
N VAL A 8 -31.17 -34.40 -33.88
CA VAL A 8 -30.92 -35.84 -33.90
C VAL A 8 -29.97 -36.21 -32.76
N THR A 9 -30.51 -37.07 -31.90
CA THR A 9 -29.93 -37.89 -30.85
C THR A 9 -29.07 -39.04 -31.41
N LYS A 10 -28.05 -39.49 -30.64
CA LYS A 10 -27.81 -40.91 -30.26
C LYS A 10 -26.57 -41.12 -29.40
N LYS A 11 -26.77 -41.74 -28.25
CA LYS A 11 -25.90 -42.67 -27.49
C LYS A 11 -26.24 -44.12 -27.96
N PRO A 12 -25.62 -45.23 -27.41
CA PRO A 12 -24.46 -45.49 -26.58
C PRO A 12 -23.64 -46.74 -27.06
N ASP A 13 -22.68 -47.22 -26.26
CA ASP A 13 -22.33 -48.59 -25.82
C ASP A 13 -20.82 -48.69 -25.55
N ASP A 14 -20.36 -48.97 -24.41
CA ASP A 14 -20.32 -50.15 -23.49
C ASP A 14 -19.30 -51.22 -23.88
N ARG A 15 -18.35 -51.48 -22.93
CA ARG A 15 -17.74 -52.78 -22.52
C ARG A 15 -16.42 -52.58 -21.81
N THR A 16 -16.41 -52.73 -20.49
CA THR A 16 -16.05 -53.86 -19.63
C THR A 16 -14.69 -54.54 -19.90
N SER A 17 -13.86 -54.59 -18.88
CA SER A 17 -13.37 -55.72 -18.07
C SER A 17 -12.07 -55.40 -17.36
N THR A 18 -12.07 -55.47 -16.07
CA THR A 18 -11.69 -56.51 -15.10
C THR A 18 -10.20 -56.49 -14.68
N GLU A 19 -10.06 -56.33 -13.33
CA GLU A 19 -9.19 -57.05 -12.38
C GLU A 19 -7.67 -56.96 -12.55
N ASP A 20 -6.87 -56.75 -11.57
CA ASP A 20 -6.69 -57.36 -10.26
C ASP A 20 -5.80 -56.58 -9.35
N GLY A 21 -5.99 -56.51 -8.16
CA GLY A 21 -5.63 -56.58 -6.86
C GLY A 21 -4.19 -56.92 -6.53
N ASN A 22 -3.55 -56.10 -5.67
CA ASN A 22 -2.71 -56.69 -4.63
C ASN A 22 -2.58 -55.75 -3.43
N LYS A 23 -3.18 -56.19 -2.33
CA LYS A 23 -2.96 -55.63 -0.98
C LYS A 23 -1.72 -56.29 -0.40
N SER A 24 -0.76 -55.54 0.07
CA SER A 24 0.15 -56.04 1.09
C SER A 24 0.15 -55.11 2.31
N ARG A 25 -0.37 -55.66 3.39
CA ARG A 25 -0.27 -55.16 4.77
C ARG A 25 1.20 -55.19 5.20
N CYS A 26 1.69 -54.15 5.82
CA CYS A 26 2.87 -54.24 6.67
C CYS A 26 2.43 -53.92 8.13
N SER A 27 2.65 -54.86 8.98
CA SER A 27 2.33 -54.89 10.40
C SER A 27 3.30 -54.02 11.22
N LYS A 28 2.76 -53.33 12.19
CA LYS A 28 3.48 -52.65 13.27
C LYS A 28 4.15 -53.66 14.19
N SER A 29 5.41 -53.47 14.53
CA SER A 29 5.99 -54.03 15.78
C SER A 29 6.64 -52.88 16.56
N SER A 30 6.22 -52.85 17.81
CA SER A 30 6.65 -52.01 18.89
C SER A 30 8.09 -52.33 19.34
N ALA A 31 8.90 -51.31 19.54
CA ALA A 31 10.03 -51.35 20.47
C ALA A 31 10.09 -50.02 21.21
N SER A 32 9.75 -50.09 22.47
CA SER A 32 9.71 -49.03 23.45
C SER A 32 11.05 -48.86 24.16
N VAL A 33 11.31 -47.61 24.52
CA VAL A 33 11.94 -47.22 25.80
C VAL A 33 13.29 -47.83 26.14
N HIS A 34 14.39 -47.22 25.65
CA HIS A 34 15.66 -47.20 26.43
C HIS A 34 16.71 -46.19 25.92
N ASN A 35 16.33 -45.01 25.42
CA ASN A 35 17.35 -44.07 24.92
C ASN A 35 17.13 -42.60 25.33
N LYS A 36 16.46 -42.34 26.44
CA LYS A 36 16.26 -40.93 26.93
C LYS A 36 17.28 -40.45 27.98
N ARG A 37 18.21 -41.29 28.42
CA ARG A 37 19.16 -40.92 29.51
C ARG A 37 20.60 -40.68 29.03
N VAL A 38 20.92 -40.94 27.79
CA VAL A 38 22.30 -40.79 27.24
C VAL A 38 22.42 -39.53 26.36
N GLU A 39 21.30 -38.94 25.90
CA GLU A 39 21.31 -37.71 25.08
C GLU A 39 21.38 -36.41 25.91
N GLU A 40 20.95 -36.43 27.17
CA GLU A 40 21.01 -35.20 28.01
C GLU A 40 22.41 -34.93 28.60
N GLU A 41 23.29 -35.92 28.72
CA GLU A 41 24.69 -35.68 29.15
C GLU A 41 25.65 -35.28 28.03
N ARG A 42 25.28 -35.45 26.75
CA ARG A 42 26.10 -35.01 25.62
C ARG A 42 25.78 -33.61 25.13
N ALA A 43 24.65 -33.03 25.50
CA ALA A 43 24.23 -31.71 25.09
C ALA A 43 24.88 -30.55 25.87
N SER A 44 25.52 -30.83 27.01
CA SER A 44 26.11 -29.78 27.86
C SER A 44 27.55 -29.38 27.46
N PHE A 45 28.20 -30.09 26.54
CA PHE A 45 29.61 -29.86 26.21
C PHE A 45 29.84 -28.90 25.04
N PHE A 46 28.80 -28.53 24.26
CA PHE A 46 28.91 -27.62 23.15
C PHE A 46 27.87 -26.49 23.20
N ASP A 47 27.90 -25.69 24.28
CA ASP A 47 27.14 -24.44 24.25
C ASP A 47 28.00 -23.32 23.66
N LEU A 48 27.76 -23.00 22.40
CA LEU A 48 28.41 -21.91 21.66
C LEU A 48 28.14 -20.50 22.23
N ARG A 49 27.35 -20.40 23.30
CA ARG A 49 27.05 -19.13 23.96
C ARG A 49 28.04 -18.79 25.07
N THR A 50 28.90 -19.70 25.44
CA THR A 50 29.96 -19.42 26.42
C THR A 50 31.30 -19.20 25.73
N THR A 51 32.12 -18.32 26.31
CA THR A 51 33.48 -18.02 25.77
C THR A 51 34.33 -19.29 25.69
N THR A 52 34.15 -20.24 26.59
CA THR A 52 34.83 -21.52 26.64
C THR A 52 34.38 -22.46 25.50
N GLY A 53 33.09 -22.47 25.17
CA GLY A 53 32.53 -23.26 24.04
C GLY A 53 33.03 -22.73 22.68
N GLN A 54 33.14 -21.43 22.55
CA GLN A 54 33.68 -20.80 21.32
C GLN A 54 35.16 -21.09 21.12
N ILE A 55 35.97 -21.03 22.19
CA ILE A 55 37.40 -21.37 22.14
C ILE A 55 37.62 -22.84 21.79
N LEU A 56 36.81 -23.75 22.38
CA LEU A 56 36.89 -25.18 22.09
C LEU A 56 36.49 -25.49 20.64
N PHE A 57 35.45 -24.85 20.14
CA PHE A 57 35.03 -24.99 18.73
C PHE A 57 36.09 -24.51 17.76
N ILE A 58 36.71 -23.36 18.01
CA ILE A 58 37.78 -22.81 17.16
C ILE A 58 39.01 -23.74 17.21
N THR A 59 39.41 -24.25 18.37
CA THR A 59 40.57 -25.13 18.50
C THR A 59 40.35 -26.48 17.81
N VAL A 60 39.14 -27.07 17.91
CA VAL A 60 38.80 -28.33 17.21
C VAL A 60 38.75 -28.10 15.70
N THR A 61 38.21 -26.97 15.23
CA THR A 61 38.11 -26.65 13.80
C THR A 61 39.51 -26.40 13.22
N VAL A 62 40.38 -25.67 13.92
CA VAL A 62 41.76 -25.42 13.49
C VAL A 62 42.57 -26.74 13.49
N ALA A 63 42.41 -27.61 14.47
CA ALA A 63 43.06 -28.91 14.53
C ALA A 63 42.61 -29.83 13.38
N ALA A 64 41.31 -29.83 13.05
CA ALA A 64 40.76 -30.59 11.95
C ALA A 64 41.29 -30.10 10.57
N VAL A 65 41.35 -28.79 10.36
CA VAL A 65 41.87 -28.17 9.14
C VAL A 65 43.40 -28.46 8.99
N THR A 66 44.17 -28.37 10.07
CA THR A 66 45.62 -28.69 10.04
C THR A 66 45.87 -30.17 9.80
N LEU A 67 45.05 -31.07 10.35
CA LEU A 67 45.15 -32.50 10.10
C LEU A 67 44.89 -32.86 8.63
N VAL A 68 43.89 -32.22 8.01
CA VAL A 68 43.56 -32.40 6.58
C VAL A 68 44.67 -31.86 5.67
N GLN A 69 45.37 -30.77 6.07
CA GLN A 69 46.47 -30.21 5.31
C GLN A 69 47.78 -31.03 5.40
N CYS A 70 47.95 -31.85 6.44
CA CYS A 70 49.13 -32.69 6.65
C CYS A 70 49.01 -34.10 6.08
N LEU A 71 47.85 -34.50 5.54
CA LEU A 71 47.66 -35.82 4.93
C LEU A 71 48.20 -35.83 3.49
N PRO A 72 48.93 -36.88 3.08
CA PRO A 72 49.31 -37.08 1.69
C PRO A 72 48.07 -37.14 0.79
N LYS A 73 48.16 -36.52 -0.39
CA LYS A 73 47.02 -36.43 -1.35
C LYS A 73 46.39 -37.78 -1.73
N ASP A 74 47.13 -38.83 -1.62
CA ASP A 74 46.64 -40.20 -1.93
C ASP A 74 45.83 -40.82 -0.76
N ALA A 75 46.07 -40.41 0.47
CA ALA A 75 45.26 -40.80 1.61
C ALA A 75 43.89 -40.13 1.63
N LEU A 76 43.77 -38.90 1.08
CA LEU A 76 42.51 -38.18 1.00
C LEU A 76 41.54 -38.84 0.00
N LYS A 77 42.05 -39.46 -1.06
CA LYS A 77 41.21 -40.19 -2.05
C LYS A 77 40.64 -41.50 -1.49
N SER A 78 41.33 -42.19 -0.56
CA SER A 78 40.82 -43.40 0.05
C SER A 78 39.75 -43.17 1.11
N VAL A 79 39.77 -41.99 1.77
CA VAL A 79 38.74 -41.61 2.76
C VAL A 79 37.46 -41.15 2.08
N LEU A 80 37.55 -40.55 0.88
CA LEU A 80 36.39 -40.11 0.09
C LEU A 80 35.67 -41.26 -0.66
N ASN A 81 36.26 -42.45 -0.72
CA ASN A 81 35.71 -43.64 -1.38
C ASN A 81 35.10 -44.68 -0.42
N LEU A 82 34.71 -44.27 0.78
CA LEU A 82 33.88 -45.11 1.65
C LEU A 82 32.47 -45.19 1.04
N GLN A 83 32.24 -46.20 0.24
CA GLN A 83 30.90 -46.61 -0.18
C GLN A 83 30.11 -47.07 1.05
N LEU A 84 29.20 -46.26 1.51
CA LEU A 84 28.13 -46.71 2.37
C LEU A 84 27.25 -47.70 1.60
N PRO A 85 26.87 -48.84 2.17
CA PRO A 85 25.97 -49.78 1.51
C PRO A 85 24.61 -49.08 1.33
N THR A 86 24.30 -48.73 0.12
CA THR A 86 22.98 -48.28 -0.29
C THR A 86 22.01 -49.43 -0.26
N GLN A 87 21.20 -49.54 0.78
CA GLN A 87 19.97 -50.29 0.69
C GLN A 87 19.00 -49.47 -0.18
N GLN A 88 18.86 -49.95 -1.41
CA GLN A 88 17.87 -49.42 -2.36
C GLN A 88 16.46 -49.74 -1.85
N CYS A 89 15.73 -48.72 -1.44
CA CYS A 89 14.29 -48.65 -1.50
C CYS A 89 13.97 -47.25 -2.08
N GLU A 90 14.16 -47.06 -3.34
CA GLU A 90 13.57 -45.95 -4.07
C GLU A 90 12.29 -46.44 -4.75
N PRO A 91 11.12 -45.79 -4.48
CA PRO A 91 10.11 -45.71 -5.51
C PRO A 91 10.65 -44.67 -6.50
N GLU A 92 10.92 -45.06 -7.70
CA GLU A 92 11.19 -44.21 -8.84
C GLU A 92 10.01 -43.26 -9.03
N VAL A 93 10.07 -42.11 -8.36
CA VAL A 93 9.23 -40.98 -8.72
C VAL A 93 9.79 -40.47 -10.03
N GLN A 94 9.28 -40.99 -11.13
CA GLN A 94 9.47 -40.36 -12.42
C GLN A 94 8.91 -38.95 -12.31
N PHE A 95 9.79 -38.00 -12.03
CA PHE A 95 9.53 -36.61 -12.37
C PHE A 95 9.40 -36.59 -13.91
N VAL A 96 8.16 -36.75 -14.36
CA VAL A 96 7.82 -36.33 -15.70
C VAL A 96 8.06 -34.84 -15.68
N GLU A 97 9.24 -34.39 -16.10
CA GLU A 97 9.42 -33.05 -16.60
C GLU A 97 8.45 -32.87 -17.77
N LYS A 98 7.20 -32.58 -17.42
CA LYS A 98 6.37 -31.80 -18.33
C LYS A 98 7.17 -30.51 -18.51
N LYS A 99 7.93 -30.42 -19.59
CA LYS A 99 8.35 -29.16 -20.17
C LYS A 99 7.07 -28.35 -20.31
N ILE A 100 6.70 -27.64 -19.22
CA ILE A 100 5.79 -26.53 -19.29
C ILE A 100 6.62 -25.46 -20.00
N VAL A 101 6.67 -25.54 -21.33
CA VAL A 101 6.95 -24.40 -22.18
C VAL A 101 5.70 -23.52 -22.04
N SER A 102 5.49 -23.00 -20.86
CA SER A 102 4.71 -21.79 -20.72
C SER A 102 5.62 -20.70 -21.27
N HIS A 103 5.36 -20.22 -22.46
CA HIS A 103 5.67 -18.84 -22.80
C HIS A 103 4.94 -18.01 -21.73
N GLU A 104 5.58 -17.80 -20.58
CA GLU A 104 5.11 -16.84 -19.58
C GLU A 104 5.21 -15.49 -20.24
N THR A 105 4.10 -15.08 -20.82
CA THR A 105 3.98 -13.72 -21.36
C THR A 105 4.17 -12.77 -20.19
N ARG A 106 5.22 -11.96 -20.23
CA ARG A 106 5.49 -10.95 -19.21
C ARG A 106 4.27 -10.06 -19.00
N PRO A 107 4.03 -9.55 -17.78
CA PRO A 107 2.95 -8.59 -17.55
C PRO A 107 3.19 -7.35 -18.41
N LYS A 108 2.10 -6.75 -18.87
CA LYS A 108 2.15 -5.60 -19.77
C LYS A 108 1.51 -4.38 -19.14
N TYR A 109 2.09 -3.20 -19.36
CA TYR A 109 1.49 -1.94 -18.96
C TYR A 109 1.28 -1.00 -20.15
N TRP A 110 0.20 -0.24 -20.06
CA TRP A 110 -0.15 0.83 -20.98
C TRP A 110 -0.19 2.16 -20.23
N VAL A 111 0.41 3.21 -20.79
CA VAL A 111 0.35 4.56 -20.23
C VAL A 111 -0.65 5.41 -21.03
N PHE A 112 -1.61 6.00 -20.31
CA PHE A 112 -2.61 6.89 -20.87
C PHE A 112 -2.40 8.33 -20.39
N GLY A 113 -2.35 9.28 -21.31
CA GLY A 113 -2.20 10.71 -21.03
C GLY A 113 -1.76 11.48 -22.25
N ARG A 114 -1.75 12.82 -22.18
CA ARG A 114 -1.35 13.71 -23.29
C ARG A 114 0.12 13.56 -23.67
N ASN A 115 0.98 13.25 -22.69
CA ASN A 115 2.41 13.03 -22.90
C ASN A 115 2.87 11.77 -22.17
N PRO A 116 2.63 10.57 -22.75
CA PRO A 116 2.89 9.29 -22.08
C PRO A 116 4.38 8.98 -21.87
N THR A 117 5.28 9.72 -22.54
CA THR A 117 6.75 9.59 -22.42
C THR A 117 7.38 10.80 -21.72
N GLY A 118 6.59 11.67 -21.13
CA GLY A 118 7.07 12.88 -20.46
C GLY A 118 7.92 12.59 -19.23
N GLY A 119 8.81 13.52 -18.89
CA GLY A 119 9.74 13.37 -17.75
C GLY A 119 9.06 13.09 -16.39
N HIS A 120 7.83 13.55 -16.22
CA HIS A 120 7.01 13.27 -15.05
C HIS A 120 6.57 11.79 -14.90
N LEU A 121 6.74 10.98 -15.95
CA LEU A 121 6.47 9.54 -15.96
C LEU A 121 7.74 8.69 -16.02
N LEU A 122 8.91 9.31 -16.11
CA LEU A 122 10.20 8.60 -16.24
C LEU A 122 10.38 7.53 -15.17
N HIS A 123 10.08 7.86 -13.91
CA HIS A 123 10.28 6.93 -12.80
C HIS A 123 9.23 5.82 -12.78
N VAL A 124 8.02 6.05 -13.28
CA VAL A 124 7.01 5.01 -13.50
C VAL A 124 7.52 3.97 -14.52
N HIS A 125 8.00 4.43 -15.66
CA HIS A 125 8.59 3.56 -16.68
C HIS A 125 9.80 2.78 -16.15
N ASN A 126 10.74 3.47 -15.47
CA ASN A 126 11.94 2.86 -14.92
C ASN A 126 11.61 1.74 -13.92
N VAL A 127 10.68 1.98 -13.00
CA VAL A 127 10.32 0.97 -11.99
C VAL A 127 9.59 -0.20 -12.63
N LEU A 128 8.62 0.04 -13.52
CA LEU A 128 7.91 -1.03 -14.22
C LEU A 128 8.87 -1.93 -15.03
N GLN A 129 9.81 -1.33 -15.75
CA GLN A 129 10.82 -2.06 -16.50
C GLN A 129 11.71 -2.91 -15.56
N ARG A 130 12.15 -2.36 -14.42
CA ARG A 130 13.00 -3.08 -13.45
C ARG A 130 12.29 -4.26 -12.80
N ILE A 131 10.97 -4.18 -12.59
CA ILE A 131 10.18 -5.30 -12.06
C ILE A 131 9.67 -6.25 -13.15
N GLY A 132 10.14 -6.09 -14.40
CA GLY A 132 9.89 -7.02 -15.49
C GLY A 132 8.53 -6.87 -16.17
N VAL A 133 7.87 -5.69 -16.07
CA VAL A 133 6.62 -5.36 -16.78
C VAL A 133 6.95 -4.71 -18.11
N GLU A 134 6.41 -5.22 -19.21
CA GLU A 134 6.68 -4.71 -20.57
C GLU A 134 5.68 -3.63 -20.96
N GLN A 135 6.16 -2.60 -21.63
CA GLN A 135 5.27 -1.57 -22.18
C GLN A 135 4.54 -2.10 -23.42
N THR A 136 3.25 -1.82 -23.52
CA THR A 136 2.43 -2.11 -24.70
C THR A 136 1.79 -0.85 -25.27
N GLY A 137 1.36 -0.90 -26.53
CA GLY A 137 0.61 0.19 -27.17
C GLY A 137 -0.83 0.28 -26.66
N ASN A 138 -1.49 1.36 -27.03
CA ASN A 138 -2.87 1.67 -26.66
C ASN A 138 -3.94 0.99 -27.55
N ASP A 139 -3.53 0.26 -28.56
CA ASP A 139 -4.36 -0.44 -29.53
C ASP A 139 -4.67 -1.90 -29.15
N THR A 140 -4.13 -2.36 -28.03
CA THR A 140 -4.32 -3.73 -27.54
C THR A 140 -5.18 -3.75 -26.28
N THR A 141 -5.98 -4.82 -26.15
CA THR A 141 -6.74 -5.15 -24.92
C THR A 141 -5.95 -6.08 -23.99
N ASP A 142 -4.74 -6.49 -24.37
CA ASP A 142 -3.89 -7.39 -23.60
C ASP A 142 -2.87 -6.61 -22.76
N TRP A 143 -3.37 -5.99 -21.71
CA TRP A 143 -2.57 -5.29 -20.70
C TRP A 143 -2.97 -5.75 -19.29
N ASP A 144 -2.05 -5.65 -18.35
CA ASP A 144 -2.26 -5.96 -16.94
C ASP A 144 -2.41 -4.69 -16.09
N LEU A 145 -1.72 -3.60 -16.48
CA LEU A 145 -1.79 -2.30 -15.81
C LEU A 145 -2.07 -1.20 -16.84
N LEU A 146 -3.09 -0.40 -16.58
CA LEU A 146 -3.25 0.92 -17.18
C LEU A 146 -2.77 1.98 -16.18
N TRP A 147 -1.66 2.63 -16.47
CA TRP A 147 -1.23 3.81 -15.75
C TRP A 147 -1.74 5.06 -16.48
N ALA A 148 -2.78 5.65 -15.95
CA ALA A 148 -3.35 6.87 -16.48
C ALA A 148 -2.78 8.09 -15.74
N HIS A 149 -2.23 9.04 -16.48
CA HIS A 149 -1.86 10.35 -15.93
C HIS A 149 -3.02 11.35 -16.05
N ASP A 150 -3.76 11.29 -17.16
CA ASP A 150 -5.03 12.01 -17.31
C ASP A 150 -6.19 11.12 -16.84
N TYR A 151 -7.28 11.71 -16.34
CA TYR A 151 -8.47 10.99 -15.89
C TYR A 151 -9.07 10.12 -17.03
N PRO A 152 -9.05 8.77 -16.91
CA PRO A 152 -9.29 7.89 -18.06
C PRO A 152 -10.76 7.67 -18.39
N PHE A 153 -11.67 7.76 -17.42
CA PHE A 153 -13.06 7.28 -17.51
C PHE A 153 -13.94 7.93 -18.56
N ARG A 154 -13.52 9.07 -19.15
CA ARG A 154 -14.22 9.71 -20.25
C ARG A 154 -13.74 9.29 -21.64
N LYS A 155 -12.55 8.68 -21.72
CA LYS A 155 -11.86 8.42 -22.99
C LYS A 155 -11.53 6.96 -23.20
N VAL A 156 -11.40 6.17 -22.13
CA VAL A 156 -11.08 4.75 -22.19
C VAL A 156 -12.30 3.95 -21.77
N ASN A 157 -12.66 2.93 -22.57
CA ASN A 157 -13.75 2.02 -22.21
C ASN A 157 -13.23 0.99 -21.19
N LEU A 158 -13.62 1.17 -19.93
CA LEU A 158 -13.21 0.35 -18.78
C LEU A 158 -14.36 -0.53 -18.24
N GLN A 159 -15.47 -0.66 -18.98
CA GLN A 159 -16.63 -1.43 -18.54
C GLN A 159 -16.40 -2.95 -18.54
N HIS A 160 -15.55 -3.44 -19.44
CA HIS A 160 -15.36 -4.88 -19.68
C HIS A 160 -13.93 -5.35 -19.35
N MET A 161 -13.35 -4.78 -18.29
CA MET A 161 -12.01 -5.20 -17.85
C MET A 161 -11.98 -6.64 -17.34
N LYS A 162 -10.88 -7.33 -17.62
CA LYS A 162 -10.61 -8.67 -17.09
C LYS A 162 -10.20 -8.58 -15.61
N ARG A 163 -10.39 -9.66 -14.83
CA ARG A 163 -10.08 -9.69 -13.38
C ARG A 163 -8.63 -9.30 -13.02
N HIS A 164 -7.66 -9.57 -13.90
CA HIS A 164 -6.25 -9.27 -13.66
C HIS A 164 -5.85 -7.83 -14.00
N GLN A 165 -6.65 -7.13 -14.79
CA GLN A 165 -6.37 -5.76 -15.21
C GLN A 165 -6.52 -4.78 -14.05
N LEU A 166 -5.59 -3.83 -13.95
CA LEU A 166 -5.56 -2.80 -12.91
C LEU A 166 -5.47 -1.41 -13.55
N VAL A 167 -6.16 -0.44 -12.94
CA VAL A 167 -6.14 0.98 -13.32
C VAL A 167 -5.82 1.80 -12.08
N ASN A 168 -4.91 2.77 -12.21
CA ASN A 168 -4.43 3.61 -11.11
C ASN A 168 -5.35 4.77 -10.73
N HIS A 169 -6.62 4.74 -11.11
CA HIS A 169 -7.63 5.72 -10.71
C HIS A 169 -8.95 5.06 -10.38
N PHE A 170 -9.67 5.64 -9.40
CA PHE A 170 -11.08 5.34 -9.18
C PHE A 170 -11.99 6.27 -9.96
N PRO A 171 -13.18 5.78 -10.42
CA PRO A 171 -14.21 6.67 -10.91
C PRO A 171 -14.62 7.64 -9.77
N GLY A 172 -14.58 8.94 -10.05
CA GLY A 172 -14.93 9.96 -9.07
C GLY A 172 -13.78 10.50 -8.21
N SER A 173 -12.52 10.17 -8.49
CA SER A 173 -11.35 10.73 -7.76
C SER A 173 -11.38 12.26 -7.64
N GLY A 174 -12.06 12.92 -8.57
CA GLY A 174 -12.29 14.38 -8.52
C GLY A 174 -12.98 14.87 -7.26
N TYR A 175 -13.82 14.07 -6.59
CA TYR A 175 -14.44 14.47 -5.31
C TYR A 175 -13.41 14.69 -4.19
N ILE A 176 -12.23 14.11 -4.31
CA ILE A 176 -11.11 14.32 -3.38
C ILE A 176 -10.17 15.40 -3.93
N THR A 177 -9.90 15.42 -5.24
CA THR A 177 -8.83 16.21 -5.84
C THR A 177 -9.28 17.54 -6.45
N ASN A 178 -10.58 17.76 -6.64
CA ASN A 178 -11.09 19.06 -7.03
C ASN A 178 -10.90 20.06 -5.88
N LYS A 179 -10.26 21.20 -6.16
CA LYS A 179 -9.89 22.18 -5.14
C LYS A 179 -11.09 22.75 -4.39
N VAL A 180 -12.19 22.99 -5.08
CA VAL A 180 -13.42 23.49 -4.45
C VAL A 180 -14.02 22.41 -3.55
N ASP A 181 -14.20 21.20 -4.08
CA ASP A 181 -14.82 20.09 -3.35
C ASP A 181 -13.99 19.65 -2.12
N LEU A 182 -12.66 19.72 -2.21
CA LEU A 182 -11.78 19.45 -1.07
C LEU A 182 -11.89 20.59 -0.04
N SER A 183 -11.63 21.84 -0.46
CA SER A 183 -11.51 22.98 0.44
C SER A 183 -12.83 23.29 1.17
N THR A 184 -13.97 23.08 0.53
CA THR A 184 -15.28 23.29 1.14
C THR A 184 -15.81 22.07 1.92
N THR A 185 -15.03 21.00 2.00
CA THR A 185 -15.33 19.86 2.89
C THR A 185 -15.09 20.29 4.34
N ARG A 186 -16.15 20.32 5.14
CA ARG A 186 -16.08 20.75 6.54
C ARG A 186 -15.47 19.65 7.41
N LEU A 187 -14.16 19.73 7.60
CA LEU A 187 -13.34 18.87 8.47
C LEU A 187 -12.36 19.74 9.25
N GLN A 188 -11.99 19.32 10.45
CA GLN A 188 -11.13 20.10 11.35
C GLN A 188 -9.72 20.40 10.82
N TYR A 189 -9.22 19.57 9.88
CA TYR A 189 -7.90 19.75 9.26
C TYR A 189 -7.96 20.56 7.95
N ILE A 190 -9.12 21.02 7.56
CA ILE A 190 -9.29 21.86 6.38
C ILE A 190 -9.62 23.28 6.86
N PRO A 191 -8.84 24.30 6.46
CA PRO A 191 -9.15 25.68 6.80
C PRO A 191 -10.55 26.05 6.35
N ALA A 192 -11.24 26.89 7.12
CA ALA A 192 -12.61 27.30 6.78
C ALA A 192 -12.66 27.87 5.36
N ALA A 193 -13.56 27.34 4.54
CA ALA A 193 -13.72 27.75 3.16
C ALA A 193 -15.19 27.81 2.74
N PHE A 194 -15.48 28.70 1.79
CA PHE A 194 -16.83 29.05 1.37
C PHE A 194 -16.89 29.14 -0.14
N LYS A 195 -17.81 28.41 -0.76
CA LYS A 195 -18.02 28.40 -2.20
C LYS A 195 -18.77 29.67 -2.65
N LEU A 196 -18.25 30.34 -3.67
CA LEU A 196 -18.90 31.51 -4.23
C LEU A 196 -19.68 31.18 -5.52
N PRO A 197 -20.77 31.89 -5.75
CA PRO A 197 -21.44 32.89 -4.89
C PRO A 197 -22.34 32.27 -3.79
N ALA A 198 -22.51 30.94 -3.79
CA ALA A 198 -23.55 30.24 -3.02
C ALA A 198 -23.46 30.43 -1.49
N GLU A 199 -22.24 30.54 -0.93
CA GLU A 199 -22.00 30.64 0.52
C GLU A 199 -21.49 32.04 0.93
N SER A 200 -21.80 33.08 0.15
CA SER A 200 -21.36 34.46 0.43
C SER A 200 -21.86 35.01 1.76
N THR A 201 -23.09 34.68 2.15
CA THR A 201 -23.66 35.11 3.44
C THR A 201 -22.93 34.43 4.60
N GLN A 202 -22.76 33.13 4.55
CA GLN A 202 -22.06 32.36 5.58
C GLN A 202 -20.60 32.82 5.73
N PHE A 203 -19.94 33.16 4.61
CA PHE A 203 -18.60 33.75 4.68
C PHE A 203 -18.58 35.09 5.42
N ARG A 204 -19.53 36.02 5.13
CA ARG A 204 -19.60 37.33 5.80
C ARG A 204 -19.83 37.19 7.31
N GLU A 205 -20.71 36.28 7.71
CA GLU A 205 -20.96 35.94 9.11
C GLU A 205 -19.69 35.39 9.77
N TYR A 206 -18.99 34.48 9.11
CA TYR A 206 -17.72 33.89 9.60
C TYR A 206 -16.64 34.96 9.75
N ALA A 207 -16.45 35.81 8.75
CA ALA A 207 -15.47 36.88 8.78
C ALA A 207 -15.77 37.94 9.88
N ALA A 208 -17.02 38.27 10.08
CA ALA A 208 -17.44 39.17 11.16
C ALA A 208 -17.19 38.56 12.56
N ALA A 209 -17.38 37.25 12.72
CA ALA A 209 -17.11 36.53 13.97
C ALA A 209 -15.59 36.29 14.22
N ASN A 210 -14.74 36.45 13.21
CA ASN A 210 -13.29 36.21 13.27
C ASN A 210 -12.51 37.44 12.79
N PRO A 211 -12.60 38.60 13.47
CA PRO A 211 -11.89 39.80 13.08
C PRO A 211 -10.37 39.56 13.17
N GLY A 212 -9.65 39.96 12.15
CA GLY A 212 -8.19 39.77 12.05
C GLY A 212 -7.74 38.54 11.25
N LYS A 213 -8.64 37.62 10.90
CA LYS A 213 -8.33 36.54 9.95
C LYS A 213 -8.15 37.08 8.54
N GLN A 214 -7.17 36.56 7.85
CA GLN A 214 -6.93 36.82 6.43
C GLN A 214 -7.55 35.73 5.57
N PHE A 215 -7.89 36.07 4.34
CA PHE A 215 -8.56 35.17 3.43
C PHE A 215 -7.89 35.18 2.04
N VAL A 216 -7.97 34.06 1.34
CA VAL A 216 -7.54 33.93 -0.05
C VAL A 216 -8.71 33.52 -0.92
N GLN A 217 -8.89 34.22 -2.04
CA GLN A 217 -9.82 33.82 -3.08
C GLN A 217 -9.08 32.94 -4.09
N LYS A 218 -9.62 31.75 -4.36
CA LYS A 218 -9.03 30.72 -5.24
C LYS A 218 -10.07 30.21 -6.22
N ASN A 219 -9.60 29.67 -7.35
CA ASN A 219 -10.40 28.92 -8.31
C ASN A 219 -9.80 27.52 -8.53
N ASN A 220 -10.41 26.71 -9.39
CA ASN A 220 -9.87 25.39 -9.77
C ASN A 220 -8.59 25.45 -10.60
N GLN A 221 -8.16 26.62 -11.04
CA GLN A 221 -6.90 26.81 -11.78
C GLN A 221 -5.74 27.05 -10.80
N HIS A 222 -4.53 26.67 -11.18
CA HIS A 222 -3.33 26.77 -10.34
C HIS A 222 -2.70 28.18 -10.31
N ARG A 223 -3.46 29.23 -10.67
CA ARG A 223 -2.91 30.60 -10.85
C ARG A 223 -3.75 31.63 -10.08
N HIS A 224 -3.11 32.76 -9.71
CA HIS A 224 -3.74 33.92 -9.09
C HIS A 224 -4.26 33.68 -7.66
N ILE A 225 -3.43 33.06 -6.80
CA ILE A 225 -3.68 33.02 -5.37
C ILE A 225 -3.25 34.37 -4.81
N GLN A 226 -4.18 35.13 -4.26
CA GLN A 226 -3.91 36.44 -3.63
C GLN A 226 -4.63 36.53 -2.31
N ILE A 227 -3.92 37.01 -1.30
CA ILE A 227 -4.52 37.41 -0.04
C ILE A 227 -5.28 38.70 -0.30
N LYS A 228 -6.56 38.72 0.05
CA LYS A 228 -7.47 39.85 -0.19
C LYS A 228 -8.11 40.32 1.11
N GLY A 229 -8.29 41.62 1.24
CA GLY A 229 -9.21 42.18 2.20
C GLY A 229 -10.65 41.78 1.85
N ILE A 230 -11.54 41.81 2.85
CA ILE A 230 -12.96 41.42 2.66
C ILE A 230 -13.62 42.25 1.55
N ASP A 231 -13.25 43.52 1.45
CA ASP A 231 -13.81 44.49 0.47
C ASP A 231 -13.28 44.26 -0.96
N GLU A 232 -12.18 43.50 -1.11
CA GLU A 232 -11.55 43.20 -2.41
C GLU A 232 -12.03 41.86 -2.99
N ILE A 233 -12.88 41.14 -2.27
CA ILE A 233 -13.37 39.83 -2.68
C ILE A 233 -14.44 39.97 -3.74
N ASP A 234 -14.26 39.30 -4.87
CA ASP A 234 -15.27 39.18 -5.91
C ASP A 234 -16.31 38.10 -5.57
N PHE A 235 -17.42 38.51 -4.99
CA PHE A 235 -18.53 37.61 -4.61
C PHE A 235 -19.38 37.14 -5.80
N SER A 236 -19.23 37.76 -6.98
CA SER A 236 -19.99 37.38 -8.19
C SER A 236 -19.32 36.27 -8.99
N SER A 237 -18.05 35.99 -8.72
CA SER A 237 -17.26 35.04 -9.48
C SER A 237 -17.73 33.60 -9.27
N ASN A 238 -18.18 32.94 -10.34
CA ASN A 238 -18.56 31.53 -10.31
C ASN A 238 -17.32 30.61 -10.27
N ASP A 239 -17.49 29.42 -9.71
CA ASP A 239 -16.44 28.38 -9.58
C ASP A 239 -15.20 28.83 -8.78
N THR A 240 -15.37 29.81 -7.89
CA THR A 240 -14.35 30.25 -6.94
C THR A 240 -14.76 29.90 -5.51
N PHE A 241 -13.80 29.94 -4.62
CA PHE A 241 -14.03 29.79 -3.19
C PHE A 241 -13.09 30.70 -2.42
N ILE A 242 -13.53 31.09 -1.23
CA ILE A 242 -12.72 31.84 -0.27
C ILE A 242 -12.26 30.84 0.78
N GLN A 243 -11.01 30.92 1.18
CA GLN A 243 -10.44 30.09 2.23
C GLN A 243 -9.67 30.93 3.22
N GLU A 244 -9.78 30.59 4.51
CA GLU A 244 -8.94 31.16 5.57
C GLU A 244 -7.47 30.94 5.25
N PHE A 245 -6.67 31.99 5.38
CA PHE A 245 -5.21 31.94 5.23
C PHE A 245 -4.57 31.54 6.56
N ILE A 246 -3.61 30.65 6.54
CA ILE A 246 -2.81 30.26 7.71
C ILE A 246 -1.65 31.25 7.82
N ASP A 247 -1.80 32.22 8.70
CA ASP A 247 -0.91 33.38 8.84
C ASP A 247 0.24 33.19 9.83
N ASP A 248 0.15 32.16 10.71
CA ASP A 248 1.21 31.77 11.65
C ASP A 248 1.77 30.36 11.31
N PRO A 249 2.39 30.17 10.13
CA PRO A 249 2.93 28.87 9.76
C PRO A 249 4.17 28.53 10.59
N LEU A 250 4.39 27.21 10.82
CA LEU A 250 5.67 26.73 11.29
C LEU A 250 6.73 27.03 10.23
N LEU A 251 7.85 27.62 10.67
CA LEU A 251 8.97 27.97 9.80
C LEU A 251 10.20 27.14 10.16
N VAL A 252 10.99 26.76 9.14
CA VAL A 252 12.33 26.22 9.32
C VAL A 252 13.31 27.24 8.75
N ASP A 253 14.21 27.74 9.56
CA ASP A 253 15.14 28.83 9.20
C ASP A 253 14.45 30.06 8.60
N GLY A 254 13.22 30.34 9.00
CA GLY A 254 12.42 31.44 8.48
C GLY A 254 11.65 31.12 7.20
N TYR A 255 11.78 29.92 6.62
CA TYR A 255 11.08 29.50 5.41
C TYR A 255 9.79 28.76 5.73
N LYS A 256 8.69 29.17 5.10
CA LYS A 256 7.45 28.41 5.09
C LYS A 256 7.62 27.18 4.19
N PHE A 257 6.91 26.10 4.50
CA PHE A 257 6.99 24.85 3.74
C PHE A 257 5.64 24.16 3.62
N ASP A 258 5.56 23.21 2.71
CA ASP A 258 4.52 22.19 2.66
C ASP A 258 5.09 20.77 2.74
N ILE A 259 4.22 19.84 3.11
CA ILE A 259 4.51 18.42 3.26
C ILE A 259 3.70 17.65 2.23
N GLY A 260 4.36 16.96 1.30
CA GLY A 260 3.74 16.14 0.27
C GLY A 260 3.72 14.66 0.65
N VAL A 261 2.55 14.12 1.04
CA VAL A 261 2.38 12.74 1.50
C VAL A 261 1.77 11.88 0.43
N TYR A 262 2.50 10.86 -0.02
CA TYR A 262 2.00 9.89 -0.99
C TYR A 262 1.07 8.87 -0.32
N THR A 263 -0.14 8.78 -0.84
CA THR A 263 -1.24 7.98 -0.29
C THR A 263 -1.78 7.03 -1.35
N VAL A 264 -2.08 5.81 -0.95
CA VAL A 264 -2.64 4.79 -1.84
C VAL A 264 -3.97 4.29 -1.28
N ILE A 265 -5.00 4.33 -2.12
CA ILE A 265 -6.28 3.66 -1.87
C ILE A 265 -6.28 2.38 -2.69
N THR A 266 -6.26 1.22 -2.05
CA THR A 266 -6.23 -0.09 -2.73
C THR A 266 -7.61 -0.67 -2.96
N SER A 267 -8.60 -0.20 -2.22
CA SER A 267 -10.02 -0.60 -2.32
C SER A 267 -10.91 0.48 -1.72
N LEU A 268 -12.11 0.64 -2.29
CA LEU A 268 -13.17 1.49 -1.74
C LEU A 268 -14.28 0.69 -1.03
N ASP A 269 -14.40 -0.61 -1.30
CA ASP A 269 -15.48 -1.43 -0.76
C ASP A 269 -14.99 -2.90 -0.59
N PRO A 270 -14.49 -3.27 0.61
CA PRO A 270 -14.21 -2.45 1.80
C PRO A 270 -13.04 -1.49 1.59
N LEU A 271 -13.10 -0.34 2.25
CA LEU A 271 -12.06 0.69 2.13
C LEU A 271 -10.73 0.23 2.73
N ARG A 272 -9.63 0.43 1.99
CA ARG A 272 -8.25 0.23 2.47
C ARG A 272 -7.37 1.36 1.97
N VAL A 273 -6.69 2.03 2.92
CA VAL A 273 -5.86 3.21 2.66
C VAL A 273 -4.49 3.05 3.31
N TYR A 274 -3.47 3.41 2.55
CA TYR A 274 -2.08 3.35 2.97
C TYR A 274 -1.38 4.68 2.68
N ILE A 275 -0.39 5.05 3.49
CA ILE A 275 0.55 6.13 3.20
C ILE A 275 1.97 5.57 3.07
N TYR A 276 2.78 6.18 2.22
CA TYR A 276 4.21 5.88 2.18
C TYR A 276 4.92 6.55 3.35
N LYS A 277 5.64 5.76 4.16
CA LYS A 277 6.33 6.21 5.38
C LYS A 277 7.85 6.25 5.25
N GLY A 278 8.42 5.73 4.14
CA GLY A 278 9.87 5.60 3.98
C GLY A 278 10.58 6.96 3.92
N ASP A 279 10.01 7.90 3.20
CA ASP A 279 10.40 9.32 3.22
C ASP A 279 9.22 10.18 2.77
N ILE A 280 9.30 11.50 2.96
CA ILE A 280 8.21 12.43 2.66
C ILE A 280 8.78 13.65 1.94
N LEU A 281 8.08 14.14 0.93
CA LEU A 281 8.48 15.32 0.18
C LEU A 281 8.25 16.58 1.01
N PHE A 282 9.32 17.32 1.26
CA PHE A 282 9.26 18.68 1.81
C PHE A 282 9.64 19.69 0.75
N ARG A 283 8.89 20.77 0.65
CA ARG A 283 9.15 21.86 -0.27
C ARG A 283 9.08 23.17 0.51
N TYR A 284 10.16 23.91 0.53
CA TYR A 284 10.28 25.18 1.26
C TYR A 284 10.13 26.33 0.29
N CYS A 285 9.43 27.41 0.71
CA CYS A 285 9.37 28.65 -0.08
C CYS A 285 10.81 29.19 -0.29
N PRO A 286 11.15 29.71 -1.48
CA PRO A 286 12.51 30.14 -1.78
C PRO A 286 12.92 31.43 -1.05
N VAL A 287 11.94 32.17 -0.50
CA VAL A 287 12.14 33.45 0.18
C VAL A 287 11.66 33.34 1.63
N PRO A 288 12.39 33.91 2.62
CA PRO A 288 11.96 33.94 4.02
C PRO A 288 10.58 34.59 4.20
N TYR A 289 9.76 34.01 5.08
CA TYR A 289 8.37 34.44 5.31
C TYR A 289 8.28 35.86 5.89
N TYR A 290 9.15 36.18 6.84
CA TYR A 290 9.19 37.50 7.45
C TYR A 290 10.33 38.39 6.88
N PRO A 291 10.17 39.72 6.79
CA PRO A 291 8.89 40.45 7.01
C PRO A 291 7.86 40.04 5.99
N PHE A 292 6.62 39.79 6.45
CA PHE A 292 5.54 39.34 5.58
C PHE A 292 5.15 40.40 4.56
N ASN A 293 4.93 39.98 3.31
CA ASN A 293 4.44 40.80 2.22
C ASN A 293 3.48 40.00 1.34
N ALA A 294 2.18 40.31 1.38
CA ALA A 294 1.16 39.63 0.61
C ALA A 294 1.33 39.74 -0.91
N SER A 295 2.07 40.74 -1.39
CA SER A 295 2.36 40.89 -2.84
C SER A 295 3.49 39.98 -3.32
N ASP A 296 4.29 39.42 -2.42
CA ASP A 296 5.42 38.52 -2.71
C ASP A 296 4.97 37.08 -2.46
N VAL A 297 4.47 36.43 -3.49
CA VAL A 297 3.90 35.09 -3.40
C VAL A 297 4.93 34.02 -3.06
N ASP A 298 6.21 34.24 -3.38
CA ASP A 298 7.30 33.31 -3.11
C ASP A 298 7.60 33.14 -1.62
N LYS A 299 7.06 34.03 -0.77
CA LYS A 299 7.13 33.90 0.69
C LYS A 299 6.15 32.87 1.27
N TYR A 300 5.04 32.60 0.59
CA TYR A 300 3.95 31.82 1.19
C TYR A 300 3.31 30.78 0.27
N ILE A 301 3.62 30.79 -1.04
CA ILE A 301 3.19 29.78 -2.01
C ILE A 301 4.41 29.00 -2.46
N VAL A 302 4.35 27.67 -2.31
CA VAL A 302 5.39 26.78 -2.81
C VAL A 302 5.19 26.55 -4.31
N GLY A 303 6.15 26.99 -5.11
CA GLY A 303 6.20 26.82 -6.56
C GLY A 303 7.06 25.62 -7.00
N ASP A 304 7.34 25.56 -8.30
CA ASP A 304 8.24 24.54 -8.87
C ASP A 304 9.72 24.78 -8.49
N ASP A 305 10.10 26.05 -8.25
CA ASP A 305 11.45 26.48 -7.86
C ASP A 305 11.58 26.58 -6.32
N TYR A 306 11.07 25.60 -5.59
CA TYR A 306 11.14 25.56 -4.14
C TYR A 306 12.59 25.32 -3.63
N LEU A 307 12.89 25.74 -2.40
CA LEU A 307 14.12 25.39 -1.72
C LEU A 307 14.03 23.94 -1.21
N PRO A 308 14.92 23.02 -1.61
CA PRO A 308 14.86 21.64 -1.18
C PRO A 308 15.48 21.43 0.22
N THR A 309 15.09 20.36 0.90
CA THR A 309 15.53 20.04 2.28
C THR A 309 17.04 20.12 2.49
N TRP A 310 17.84 19.68 1.51
CA TRP A 310 19.31 19.67 1.61
C TRP A 310 19.96 21.05 1.45
N GLU A 311 19.21 22.06 1.07
CA GLU A 311 19.66 23.45 0.98
C GLU A 311 19.16 24.31 2.15
N VAL A 312 18.22 23.80 2.96
CA VAL A 312 17.77 24.47 4.19
C VAL A 312 18.86 24.32 5.27
N PRO A 313 19.45 25.41 5.80
CA PRO A 313 20.66 25.34 6.62
C PRO A 313 20.58 24.38 7.81
N SER A 314 19.54 24.48 8.64
CA SER A 314 19.37 23.61 9.82
C SER A 314 19.09 22.15 9.48
N LEU A 315 18.60 21.84 8.29
CA LEU A 315 18.29 20.48 7.83
C LEU A 315 19.45 19.86 7.05
N SER A 316 20.23 20.66 6.36
CA SER A 316 21.30 20.23 5.47
C SER A 316 22.30 19.28 6.17
N GLN A 317 22.66 19.56 7.44
CA GLN A 317 23.56 18.69 8.19
C GLN A 317 22.97 17.29 8.43
N TYR A 318 21.68 17.17 8.70
CA TYR A 318 21.03 15.88 8.91
C TYR A 318 20.96 15.10 7.61
N TYR A 319 20.57 15.76 6.54
CA TYR A 319 20.41 15.15 5.23
C TYR A 319 21.76 14.77 4.59
N THR A 320 22.70 15.72 4.50
CA THR A 320 23.96 15.53 3.75
C THR A 320 25.03 14.81 4.56
N LYS A 321 25.19 15.16 5.85
CA LYS A 321 26.28 14.64 6.69
C LYS A 321 25.92 13.32 7.36
N TYR A 322 24.67 13.21 7.83
CA TYR A 322 24.23 12.01 8.56
C TYR A 322 23.42 11.04 7.67
N GLY A 323 23.08 11.43 6.45
CA GLY A 323 22.39 10.56 5.47
C GLY A 323 20.93 10.27 5.82
N PHE A 324 20.27 11.16 6.57
CA PHE A 324 18.85 11.03 6.86
C PHE A 324 18.01 11.35 5.62
N GLY A 325 16.78 10.82 5.57
CA GLY A 325 15.76 11.28 4.63
C GLY A 325 15.28 12.69 4.96
N MET A 326 14.44 13.24 4.09
CA MET A 326 13.83 14.57 4.32
C MET A 326 12.97 14.58 5.58
N LYS A 327 12.16 13.54 5.77
CA LYS A 327 11.32 13.37 6.96
C LYS A 327 12.14 13.29 8.24
N ASP A 328 13.15 12.43 8.28
CA ASP A 328 13.96 12.23 9.50
C ASP A 328 14.81 13.46 9.82
N SER A 329 15.24 14.21 8.81
CA SER A 329 15.93 15.50 8.98
C SER A 329 14.99 16.53 9.62
N PHE A 330 13.75 16.61 9.15
CA PHE A 330 12.74 17.47 9.74
C PHE A 330 12.38 17.04 11.18
N ASP A 331 12.19 15.76 11.42
CA ASP A 331 11.88 15.21 12.75
C ASP A 331 13.02 15.52 13.74
N ALA A 332 14.28 15.40 13.31
CA ALA A 332 15.45 15.76 14.13
C ALA A 332 15.47 17.26 14.47
N TYR A 333 15.13 18.11 13.50
CA TYR A 333 15.02 19.54 13.73
C TYR A 333 13.91 19.88 14.74
N ILE A 334 12.70 19.30 14.59
CA ILE A 334 11.59 19.52 15.53
C ILE A 334 11.97 19.09 16.96
N ARG A 335 12.66 17.94 17.12
CA ARG A 335 13.16 17.48 18.43
C ARG A 335 14.21 18.43 18.99
N SER A 336 15.06 19.02 18.15
CA SER A 336 16.05 20.00 18.61
C SER A 336 15.42 21.28 19.18
N MET A 337 14.18 21.57 18.77
CA MET A 337 13.36 22.66 19.33
C MET A 337 12.62 22.25 20.62
N GLY A 338 12.84 21.04 21.14
CA GLY A 338 12.13 20.50 22.31
C GLY A 338 10.67 20.12 22.04
N ARG A 339 10.30 19.86 20.76
CA ARG A 339 8.93 19.52 20.34
C ARG A 339 8.89 18.08 19.81
N GLU A 340 7.71 17.45 19.88
CA GLU A 340 7.55 16.05 19.46
C GLU A 340 6.91 15.96 18.05
N PRO A 341 7.64 15.44 17.04
CA PRO A 341 7.15 15.37 15.66
C PRO A 341 6.02 14.36 15.46
N SER A 342 5.86 13.34 16.33
CA SER A 342 4.76 12.37 16.22
C SER A 342 3.39 13.04 16.21
N THR A 343 3.23 14.15 16.96
CA THR A 343 2.01 14.96 16.96
C THR A 343 1.61 15.47 15.57
N ILE A 344 2.59 15.79 14.71
CA ILE A 344 2.34 16.18 13.33
C ILE A 344 1.86 14.98 12.52
N TRP A 345 2.57 13.85 12.62
CA TRP A 345 2.30 12.67 11.78
C TRP A 345 0.98 12.02 12.11
N GLU A 346 0.57 11.96 13.37
CA GLU A 346 -0.75 11.50 13.79
C GLU A 346 -1.87 12.34 13.17
N GLN A 347 -1.71 13.67 13.14
CA GLN A 347 -2.67 14.57 12.51
C GLN A 347 -2.68 14.43 10.97
N VAL A 348 -1.52 14.21 10.34
CA VAL A 348 -1.42 13.95 8.90
C VAL A 348 -2.22 12.71 8.52
N GLU A 349 -2.02 11.61 9.25
CA GLU A 349 -2.73 10.35 9.03
C GLU A 349 -4.24 10.52 9.24
N ASP A 350 -4.63 11.22 10.30
CA ASP A 350 -6.03 11.47 10.63
C ASP A 350 -6.72 12.38 9.59
N ALA A 351 -6.05 13.45 9.15
CA ALA A 351 -6.55 14.35 8.12
C ALA A 351 -6.86 13.64 6.81
N ILE A 352 -5.93 12.78 6.34
CA ILE A 352 -6.10 12.01 5.11
C ILE A 352 -7.21 10.98 5.28
N ARG A 353 -7.21 10.24 6.39
CA ARG A 353 -8.23 9.23 6.72
C ARG A 353 -9.64 9.82 6.75
N LEU A 354 -9.83 10.93 7.47
CA LEU A 354 -11.12 11.59 7.61
C LEU A 354 -11.66 12.10 6.28
N LEU A 355 -10.79 12.71 5.44
CA LEU A 355 -11.22 13.18 4.12
C LEU A 355 -11.67 12.01 3.24
N ILE A 356 -10.89 10.93 3.19
CA ILE A 356 -11.22 9.77 2.36
C ILE A 356 -12.52 9.13 2.84
N LEU A 357 -12.70 8.90 4.15
CA LEU A 357 -13.93 8.36 4.73
C LEU A 357 -15.14 9.25 4.42
N LYS A 358 -14.98 10.57 4.47
CA LYS A 358 -16.06 11.51 4.14
C LYS A 358 -16.49 11.42 2.67
N LYS A 359 -15.55 11.12 1.77
CA LYS A 359 -15.80 11.03 0.32
C LYS A 359 -16.10 9.62 -0.17
N GLU A 360 -15.78 8.59 0.61
CA GLU A 360 -15.98 7.17 0.27
C GLU A 360 -17.37 6.86 -0.30
N PRO A 361 -18.50 7.30 0.30
CA PRO A 361 -19.81 6.93 -0.22
C PRO A 361 -20.05 7.42 -1.65
N LEU A 362 -19.50 8.58 -2.02
CA LEU A 362 -19.62 9.14 -3.37
C LEU A 362 -18.81 8.31 -4.39
N LEU A 363 -17.59 7.95 -4.01
CA LEU A 363 -16.71 7.13 -4.87
C LEU A 363 -17.25 5.70 -5.01
N ALA A 364 -17.69 5.08 -3.92
CA ALA A 364 -18.27 3.74 -3.91
C ALA A 364 -19.54 3.67 -4.77
N GLY A 365 -20.38 4.72 -4.73
CA GLY A 365 -21.55 4.86 -5.57
C GLY A 365 -21.23 4.89 -7.07
N LEU A 366 -20.12 5.54 -7.47
CA LEU A 366 -19.67 5.52 -8.88
C LEU A 366 -19.01 4.20 -9.24
N LEU A 367 -18.23 3.61 -8.34
CA LEU A 367 -17.57 2.33 -8.54
C LEU A 367 -18.55 1.19 -8.73
N SER A 368 -19.76 1.26 -8.14
CA SER A 368 -20.81 0.24 -8.27
C SER A 368 -21.26 0.01 -9.72
N ARG A 369 -21.00 0.95 -10.63
CA ARG A 369 -21.33 0.85 -12.06
C ARG A 369 -20.39 -0.07 -12.84
N TYR A 370 -19.29 -0.52 -12.24
CA TYR A 370 -18.30 -1.39 -12.88
C TYR A 370 -18.47 -2.83 -12.41
N ALA A 371 -18.40 -3.77 -13.35
CA ALA A 371 -18.63 -5.19 -13.08
C ALA A 371 -17.63 -5.77 -12.07
N ASN A 372 -16.37 -5.30 -12.10
CA ASN A 372 -15.35 -5.72 -11.17
C ASN A 372 -14.72 -4.51 -10.45
N LYS A 373 -15.21 -4.24 -9.25
CA LYS A 373 -14.76 -3.15 -8.38
C LYS A 373 -13.27 -3.25 -8.01
N ARG A 374 -12.68 -4.44 -8.15
CA ARG A 374 -11.30 -4.76 -7.73
C ARG A 374 -10.24 -4.46 -8.79
N ASN A 375 -10.64 -3.88 -9.94
CA ASN A 375 -9.72 -3.46 -11.01
C ASN A 375 -9.06 -2.10 -10.76
N PHE A 376 -9.40 -1.41 -9.68
CA PHE A 376 -8.99 -0.03 -9.47
C PHE A 376 -8.18 0.12 -8.18
N PHE A 377 -7.22 1.01 -8.23
CA PHE A 377 -6.52 1.58 -7.08
C PHE A 377 -6.27 3.07 -7.35
N GLU A 378 -5.84 3.83 -6.38
CA GLU A 378 -5.53 5.25 -6.56
C GLU A 378 -4.23 5.58 -5.85
N MET A 379 -3.35 6.36 -6.49
CA MET A 379 -2.23 7.01 -5.85
C MET A 379 -2.43 8.52 -5.90
N MET A 380 -2.43 9.15 -4.74
CA MET A 380 -2.55 10.60 -4.59
C MET A 380 -1.35 11.15 -3.82
N ARG A 381 -1.06 12.45 -3.99
CA ARG A 381 -0.23 13.20 -3.05
C ARG A 381 -1.11 14.22 -2.36
N PHE A 382 -1.14 14.15 -1.04
CA PHE A 382 -1.77 15.17 -0.20
C PHE A 382 -0.72 16.19 0.20
N ASP A 383 -1.01 17.46 -0.02
CA ASP A 383 -0.14 18.57 0.33
C ASP A 383 -0.69 19.26 1.58
N LEU A 384 0.12 19.30 2.65
CA LEU A 384 -0.28 19.79 3.96
C LEU A 384 0.65 20.91 4.43
N VAL A 385 0.14 21.79 5.27
CA VAL A 385 0.94 22.81 5.98
C VAL A 385 0.77 22.63 7.48
N VAL A 386 1.74 23.13 8.25
CA VAL A 386 1.76 23.05 9.71
C VAL A 386 1.84 24.48 10.25
N ASP A 387 1.07 24.79 11.28
CA ASP A 387 1.20 26.07 11.98
C ASP A 387 2.22 26.00 13.14
N ASN A 388 2.48 27.14 13.72
CA ASN A 388 3.45 27.28 14.81
C ASN A 388 3.05 26.51 16.09
N GLN A 389 1.79 26.09 16.23
CA GLN A 389 1.30 25.22 17.31
C GLN A 389 1.39 23.73 16.98
N LEU A 390 1.98 23.35 15.84
CA LEU A 390 2.02 22.01 15.25
C LEU A 390 0.64 21.47 14.83
N LYS A 391 -0.32 22.34 14.59
CA LYS A 391 -1.58 21.93 13.98
C LYS A 391 -1.41 21.77 12.49
N VAL A 392 -1.90 20.65 11.96
CA VAL A 392 -1.82 20.30 10.56
C VAL A 392 -3.05 20.77 9.80
N TYR A 393 -2.83 21.27 8.58
CA TYR A 393 -3.88 21.67 7.65
C TYR A 393 -3.69 21.01 6.29
N LEU A 394 -4.73 20.37 5.80
CA LEU A 394 -4.78 19.77 4.48
C LEU A 394 -5.20 20.81 3.45
N MET A 395 -4.32 21.08 2.48
CA MET A 395 -4.50 22.16 1.52
C MET A 395 -4.90 21.69 0.13
N GLU A 396 -4.35 20.55 -0.31
CA GLU A 396 -4.56 20.04 -1.67
C GLU A 396 -4.41 18.52 -1.72
N ALA A 397 -5.06 17.91 -2.72
CA ALA A 397 -4.86 16.51 -3.08
C ALA A 397 -4.65 16.41 -4.60
N ASN A 398 -3.58 15.75 -5.00
CA ASN A 398 -3.17 15.61 -6.41
C ASN A 398 -3.36 14.16 -6.88
N MET A 399 -4.29 13.93 -7.82
CA MET A 399 -4.61 12.63 -8.42
C MET A 399 -3.44 12.04 -9.21
N SER A 400 -2.70 12.90 -9.92
CA SER A 400 -1.54 12.51 -10.72
C SER A 400 -0.36 13.40 -10.35
N PRO A 401 0.27 13.16 -9.20
CA PRO A 401 1.35 14.02 -8.72
C PRO A 401 2.51 14.02 -9.71
N ASN A 402 3.14 15.19 -9.86
CA ASN A 402 4.37 15.30 -10.64
C ASN A 402 5.48 14.49 -9.98
N LEU A 403 6.03 13.51 -10.69
CA LEU A 403 7.11 12.63 -10.25
C LEU A 403 8.43 12.93 -11.01
N SER A 404 8.58 14.13 -11.57
CA SER A 404 9.81 14.52 -12.26
C SER A 404 10.90 14.89 -11.26
N SER A 405 12.06 14.26 -11.40
CA SER A 405 13.28 14.64 -10.69
C SER A 405 14.23 15.52 -11.53
N ALA A 406 13.74 16.09 -12.64
CA ALA A 406 14.57 16.89 -13.53
C ALA A 406 15.16 18.14 -12.83
N HIS A 407 14.34 18.81 -12.02
CA HIS A 407 14.75 19.98 -11.21
C HIS A 407 15.62 19.57 -10.02
N PHE A 408 15.19 18.54 -9.28
CA PHE A 408 15.84 18.07 -8.05
C PHE A 408 16.18 16.58 -8.17
N LYS A 409 17.39 16.28 -8.64
CA LYS A 409 17.86 14.91 -8.87
C LYS A 409 17.76 13.98 -7.64
N PRO A 410 18.02 14.43 -6.38
CA PRO A 410 17.86 13.56 -5.21
C PRO A 410 16.44 13.02 -5.02
N ASN A 411 15.38 13.72 -5.45
CA ASN A 411 13.99 13.25 -5.36
C ASN A 411 13.72 11.97 -6.19
N ARG A 412 14.63 11.61 -7.11
CA ARG A 412 14.51 10.35 -7.86
C ARG A 412 14.31 9.15 -6.95
N LEU A 413 15.10 9.06 -5.88
CA LEU A 413 15.04 7.91 -4.98
C LEU A 413 13.67 7.82 -4.31
N LEU A 414 13.17 8.93 -3.75
CA LEU A 414 11.84 8.99 -3.17
C LEU A 414 10.76 8.52 -4.17
N TYR A 415 10.76 9.05 -5.38
CA TYR A 415 9.74 8.72 -6.38
C TYR A 415 9.81 7.24 -6.80
N GLU A 416 11.01 6.71 -7.05
CA GLU A 416 11.18 5.30 -7.42
C GLU A 416 10.78 4.36 -6.28
N GLN A 417 11.08 4.70 -5.02
CA GLN A 417 10.67 3.92 -3.86
C GLN A 417 9.15 3.94 -3.64
N VAL A 418 8.51 5.12 -3.72
CA VAL A 418 7.05 5.24 -3.63
C VAL A 418 6.37 4.36 -4.68
N ILE A 419 6.80 4.46 -5.95
CA ILE A 419 6.22 3.68 -7.06
C ILE A 419 6.48 2.19 -6.88
N TYR A 420 7.68 1.80 -6.44
CA TYR A 420 8.03 0.40 -6.21
C TYR A 420 7.15 -0.22 -5.13
N HIS A 421 7.02 0.44 -3.97
CA HIS A 421 6.17 -0.04 -2.87
C HIS A 421 4.68 -0.02 -3.24
N LEU A 422 4.24 0.96 -4.03
CA LEU A 422 2.89 0.96 -4.61
C LEU A 422 2.65 -0.30 -5.44
N PHE A 423 3.55 -0.61 -6.38
CA PHE A 423 3.37 -1.79 -7.25
C PHE A 423 3.45 -3.10 -6.48
N GLN A 424 4.30 -3.19 -5.45
CA GLN A 424 4.30 -4.34 -4.54
C GLN A 424 2.95 -4.48 -3.81
N LEU A 425 2.46 -3.38 -3.23
CA LEU A 425 1.20 -3.35 -2.46
C LEU A 425 0.01 -3.82 -3.30
N VAL A 426 -0.14 -3.32 -4.53
CA VAL A 426 -1.24 -3.69 -5.42
C VAL A 426 -0.98 -4.96 -6.23
N GLY A 427 0.25 -5.51 -6.14
CA GLY A 427 0.66 -6.77 -6.75
C GLY A 427 0.89 -6.68 -8.27
N VAL A 428 1.29 -5.52 -8.80
CA VAL A 428 1.76 -5.36 -10.18
C VAL A 428 3.09 -6.09 -10.34
N GLY A 429 3.29 -6.77 -11.48
CA GLY A 429 4.53 -7.53 -11.75
C GLY A 429 4.62 -8.90 -11.09
N SER A 430 3.70 -9.29 -10.21
CA SER A 430 3.67 -10.63 -9.63
C SER A 430 3.19 -11.66 -10.66
N SER A 431 4.11 -12.48 -11.18
CA SER A 431 3.77 -13.54 -12.14
C SER A 431 2.80 -14.57 -11.55
N ILE A 432 2.98 -14.93 -10.29
CA ILE A 432 2.12 -15.89 -9.58
C ILE A 432 0.70 -15.34 -9.50
N ARG A 433 0.53 -14.10 -9.04
CA ARG A 433 -0.79 -13.46 -8.96
C ARG A 433 -1.49 -13.37 -10.31
N ARG A 434 -0.75 -12.96 -11.34
CA ARG A 434 -1.29 -12.85 -12.70
C ARG A 434 -1.77 -14.20 -13.22
N ASN A 435 -0.96 -15.25 -13.08
CA ASN A 435 -1.30 -16.60 -13.53
C ASN A 435 -2.52 -17.14 -12.78
N SER A 436 -2.59 -16.94 -11.46
CA SER A 436 -3.75 -17.28 -10.64
C SER A 436 -5.03 -16.61 -11.15
N LEU A 437 -4.99 -15.30 -11.38
CA LEU A 437 -6.18 -14.54 -11.83
C LEU A 437 -6.57 -14.81 -13.28
N ARG A 438 -5.60 -15.04 -14.18
CA ARG A 438 -5.88 -15.34 -15.60
C ARG A 438 -6.44 -16.74 -15.80
N LYS A 439 -5.89 -17.74 -15.11
CA LYS A 439 -6.20 -19.16 -15.31
C LYS A 439 -7.15 -19.76 -14.26
N GLN A 440 -7.55 -18.97 -13.26
CA GLN A 440 -8.37 -19.46 -12.13
C GLN A 440 -7.82 -20.78 -11.54
N GLN A 441 -6.53 -20.82 -11.21
CA GLN A 441 -5.88 -21.98 -10.60
C GLN A 441 -5.94 -21.89 -9.06
N PRO A 442 -6.84 -22.64 -8.40
CA PRO A 442 -7.01 -22.60 -6.95
C PRO A 442 -5.72 -22.94 -6.18
N ASP A 443 -4.94 -23.89 -6.68
CA ASP A 443 -3.70 -24.32 -6.04
C ASP A 443 -2.63 -23.22 -6.05
N THR A 444 -2.51 -22.49 -7.16
CA THR A 444 -1.59 -21.33 -7.26
C THR A 444 -2.03 -20.21 -6.32
N GLU A 445 -3.33 -19.99 -6.18
CA GLU A 445 -3.84 -18.99 -5.24
C GLU A 445 -3.60 -19.40 -3.79
N ALA A 446 -3.75 -20.69 -3.46
CA ALA A 446 -3.49 -21.24 -2.14
C ALA A 446 -2.03 -21.08 -1.71
N MET A 447 -1.06 -21.10 -2.65
CA MET A 447 0.34 -20.79 -2.38
C MET A 447 0.55 -19.35 -1.91
N LEU A 448 -0.24 -18.40 -2.44
CA LEU A 448 -0.18 -16.99 -2.03
C LEU A 448 -0.91 -16.73 -0.72
N THR A 449 -2.08 -17.34 -0.57
CA THR A 449 -2.97 -17.11 0.58
C THR A 449 -3.90 -18.27 0.76
N SER A 450 -3.67 -19.05 1.80
CA SER A 450 -4.57 -20.14 2.22
C SER A 450 -5.57 -19.62 3.26
N PHE A 451 -6.59 -20.44 3.53
CA PHE A 451 -7.54 -20.14 4.60
C PHE A 451 -6.86 -19.97 5.98
N LYS A 452 -5.82 -20.75 6.26
CA LYS A 452 -5.03 -20.68 7.51
C LYS A 452 -4.39 -19.31 7.72
N ASN A 453 -4.05 -18.60 6.65
CA ASN A 453 -3.49 -17.25 6.75
C ASN A 453 -4.53 -16.21 7.19
N LEU A 454 -5.81 -16.47 6.93
CA LEU A 454 -6.92 -15.55 7.17
C LEU A 454 -7.57 -15.74 8.52
N ALA A 455 -7.47 -16.96 9.07
CA ALA A 455 -8.15 -17.35 10.31
C ALA A 455 -7.79 -16.41 11.47
N THR A 456 -8.79 -16.10 12.27
CA THR A 456 -8.74 -15.33 13.51
C THR A 456 -9.58 -16.06 14.58
N ALA A 457 -9.56 -15.63 15.82
CA ALA A 457 -10.51 -16.01 16.88
C ALA A 457 -10.85 -17.53 16.94
N ALA A 458 -9.83 -18.41 16.81
CA ALA A 458 -10.04 -19.86 16.70
C ALA A 458 -10.87 -20.45 17.85
N ASN A 459 -10.63 -20.01 19.09
CA ASN A 459 -11.38 -20.49 20.26
C ASN A 459 -12.85 -20.09 20.18
N GLN A 460 -13.13 -18.84 19.81
CA GLN A 460 -14.49 -18.32 19.69
C GLN A 460 -15.30 -19.04 18.61
N CYS A 461 -14.65 -19.37 17.49
CA CYS A 461 -15.29 -20.09 16.40
C CYS A 461 -15.56 -21.58 16.70
N ALA A 462 -14.93 -22.14 17.71
CA ALA A 462 -15.10 -23.53 18.13
C ALA A 462 -16.19 -23.72 19.20
N GLU A 463 -16.75 -22.64 19.72
CA GLU A 463 -17.70 -22.65 20.83
C GLU A 463 -19.05 -22.01 20.44
N PRO A 464 -20.17 -22.34 21.14
CA PRO A 464 -21.41 -21.59 21.00
C PRO A 464 -21.21 -20.11 21.41
N PRO A 465 -21.88 -19.15 20.73
CA PRO A 465 -22.93 -19.34 19.72
C PRO A 465 -22.41 -19.55 18.28
N CYS A 466 -21.09 -19.47 18.01
CA CYS A 466 -20.55 -19.45 16.65
C CYS A 466 -20.60 -20.80 15.93
N THR A 467 -20.73 -21.90 16.67
CA THR A 467 -20.97 -23.23 16.09
C THR A 467 -22.43 -23.41 15.63
N GLU A 468 -23.35 -22.58 16.15
CA GLU A 468 -24.79 -22.70 15.91
C GLU A 468 -25.32 -21.64 14.93
N SER A 469 -24.73 -20.43 14.91
CA SER A 469 -25.21 -19.30 14.12
C SER A 469 -24.11 -18.35 13.71
N CYS A 470 -24.21 -17.82 12.49
CA CYS A 470 -23.38 -16.73 11.98
C CYS A 470 -23.93 -15.32 12.28
N ALA A 471 -25.10 -15.23 12.91
CA ALA A 471 -25.76 -13.94 13.18
C ALA A 471 -25.00 -13.05 14.19
N PRO A 472 -24.38 -13.57 15.26
CA PRO A 472 -23.59 -12.76 16.14
C PRO A 472 -22.39 -12.13 15.41
N VAL A 473 -22.12 -10.85 15.70
CA VAL A 473 -21.07 -10.06 15.03
C VAL A 473 -19.69 -10.71 15.19
N GLU A 474 -19.43 -11.27 16.35
CA GLU A 474 -18.21 -11.99 16.69
C GLU A 474 -17.99 -13.26 15.87
N CYS A 475 -19.08 -13.89 15.38
CA CYS A 475 -19.00 -15.14 14.61
C CYS A 475 -18.78 -14.92 13.12
N GLN A 476 -18.98 -13.71 12.62
CA GLN A 476 -18.89 -13.38 11.17
C GLN A 476 -17.49 -13.61 10.58
N LEU A 477 -16.44 -13.67 11.40
CA LEU A 477 -15.06 -13.95 10.96
C LEU A 477 -14.73 -15.46 10.98
N CYS A 478 -15.64 -16.30 11.43
CA CYS A 478 -15.44 -17.74 11.46
C CYS A 478 -15.54 -18.33 10.04
N SER A 479 -14.75 -19.34 9.77
CA SER A 479 -14.62 -19.94 8.43
C SER A 479 -15.93 -20.43 7.85
N THR A 480 -16.81 -20.94 8.70
CA THR A 480 -18.14 -21.43 8.34
C THR A 480 -19.13 -20.31 7.99
N CYS A 481 -18.80 -19.07 8.36
CA CYS A 481 -19.66 -17.90 8.19
C CYS A 481 -19.21 -16.96 7.07
N LEU A 482 -18.02 -17.18 6.48
CA LEU A 482 -17.48 -16.33 5.42
C LEU A 482 -18.13 -16.65 4.07
N GLU A 483 -18.66 -15.64 3.42
CA GLU A 483 -19.06 -15.73 2.03
C GLU A 483 -17.84 -15.67 1.08
N GLU A 484 -18.00 -16.12 -0.16
CA GLU A 484 -16.92 -16.10 -1.17
C GLU A 484 -16.37 -14.68 -1.38
N THR A 485 -17.23 -13.68 -1.36
CA THR A 485 -16.86 -12.26 -1.53
C THR A 485 -16.02 -11.75 -0.36
N ASP A 486 -16.37 -12.14 0.87
CA ASP A 486 -15.63 -11.75 2.09
C ASP A 486 -14.27 -12.44 2.10
N LEU A 487 -14.23 -13.72 1.75
CA LEU A 487 -13.00 -14.48 1.63
C LEU A 487 -12.04 -13.85 0.62
N ASP A 488 -12.54 -13.43 -0.55
CA ASP A 488 -11.74 -12.71 -1.54
C ASP A 488 -11.19 -11.37 -1.02
N ASP A 489 -12.00 -10.63 -0.27
CA ASP A 489 -11.58 -9.34 0.29
C ASP A 489 -10.53 -9.52 1.40
N LEU A 490 -10.67 -10.55 2.25
CA LEU A 490 -9.67 -10.93 3.25
C LEU A 490 -8.36 -11.42 2.62
N LYS A 491 -8.42 -12.25 1.58
CA LYS A 491 -7.24 -12.71 0.83
C LYS A 491 -6.45 -11.53 0.25
N ARG A 492 -7.15 -10.51 -0.26
CA ARG A 492 -6.52 -9.28 -0.77
C ARG A 492 -5.89 -8.48 0.35
N ALA A 493 -6.62 -8.24 1.43
CA ALA A 493 -6.13 -7.51 2.59
C ALA A 493 -4.87 -8.18 3.19
N TYR A 494 -4.86 -9.50 3.28
CA TYR A 494 -3.69 -10.27 3.71
C TYR A 494 -2.50 -10.07 2.77
N ARG A 495 -2.70 -10.20 1.46
CA ARG A 495 -1.62 -10.03 0.46
C ARG A 495 -1.08 -8.60 0.45
N GLU A 496 -1.94 -7.60 0.56
CA GLU A 496 -1.51 -6.19 0.70
C GLU A 496 -0.67 -6.00 1.96
N HIS A 497 -1.12 -6.57 3.10
CA HIS A 497 -0.36 -6.53 4.35
C HIS A 497 1.03 -7.16 4.20
N MET A 498 1.13 -8.34 3.61
CA MET A 498 2.40 -9.05 3.41
C MET A 498 3.33 -8.36 2.40
N SER A 499 2.78 -7.59 1.44
CA SER A 499 3.52 -6.94 0.36
C SER A 499 3.66 -5.43 0.54
N ARG A 500 3.25 -4.88 1.71
CA ARG A 500 3.16 -3.43 1.89
C ARG A 500 4.50 -2.69 1.88
N GLY A 501 5.61 -3.37 2.20
CA GLY A 501 6.91 -2.72 2.33
C GLY A 501 6.84 -1.51 3.26
N ASP A 502 7.26 -0.34 2.80
CA ASP A 502 7.20 0.91 3.56
C ASP A 502 5.83 1.64 3.47
N MET A 503 4.80 0.98 3.00
CA MET A 503 3.43 1.50 3.08
C MET A 503 2.83 1.21 4.47
N LYS A 504 2.44 2.26 5.18
CA LYS A 504 1.70 2.16 6.45
C LYS A 504 0.21 2.20 6.16
N ARG A 505 -0.55 1.22 6.67
CA ARG A 505 -2.01 1.26 6.61
C ARG A 505 -2.53 2.33 7.59
N ILE A 506 -3.36 3.26 7.09
CA ILE A 506 -4.05 4.25 7.90
C ILE A 506 -5.56 4.01 7.98
N PHE A 507 -6.09 3.09 7.18
CA PHE A 507 -7.44 2.54 7.28
C PHE A 507 -7.50 1.16 6.60
N PRO A 508 -8.16 0.15 7.19
CA PRO A 508 -8.76 0.14 8.53
C PRO A 508 -7.74 0.28 9.66
N VAL A 509 -8.18 0.85 10.75
CA VAL A 509 -7.41 0.93 12.00
C VAL A 509 -8.22 0.27 13.13
N PRO A 510 -7.60 -0.14 14.25
CA PRO A 510 -8.31 -0.60 15.44
C PRO A 510 -9.38 0.41 15.87
N LYS A 511 -10.48 -0.09 16.45
CA LYS A 511 -11.58 0.77 16.91
C LYS A 511 -11.09 1.85 17.89
N SER A 512 -10.10 1.53 18.72
CA SER A 512 -9.45 2.46 19.66
C SER A 512 -8.79 3.65 18.98
N ASP A 513 -8.37 3.50 17.72
CA ASP A 513 -7.61 4.50 16.97
C ASP A 513 -8.51 5.35 16.04
N LEU A 514 -9.81 5.07 16.03
CA LEU A 514 -10.82 5.89 15.33
C LEU A 514 -11.27 7.03 16.24
N HIS A 515 -10.39 7.97 16.53
CA HIS A 515 -10.64 9.02 17.52
C HIS A 515 -11.78 9.98 17.16
N ARG A 516 -12.18 10.07 15.88
CA ARG A 516 -13.09 11.13 15.38
C ARG A 516 -14.16 10.66 14.42
N VAL A 517 -14.22 9.37 14.16
CA VAL A 517 -15.27 8.73 13.36
C VAL A 517 -15.92 7.67 14.24
N SER A 518 -17.26 7.74 14.38
CA SER A 518 -17.97 6.65 15.05
C SER A 518 -17.78 5.36 14.22
N TYR A 519 -17.32 4.32 14.86
CA TYR A 519 -17.19 2.99 14.25
C TYR A 519 -18.53 2.52 13.65
N GLU A 520 -19.63 2.84 14.34
CA GLU A 520 -20.99 2.49 13.96
C GLU A 520 -21.46 3.24 12.69
N SER A 521 -20.82 4.37 12.35
CA SER A 521 -21.11 5.12 11.13
C SER A 521 -20.44 4.56 9.88
N LEU A 522 -19.49 3.63 10.05
CA LEU A 522 -18.83 2.95 8.94
C LEU A 522 -19.79 1.99 8.21
N SER A 523 -19.56 1.76 6.93
CA SER A 523 -20.26 0.71 6.19
C SER A 523 -20.05 -0.66 6.83
N ALA A 524 -21.01 -1.59 6.67
CA ALA A 524 -20.91 -2.93 7.23
C ALA A 524 -19.61 -3.66 6.79
N LYS A 525 -19.19 -3.47 5.55
CA LYS A 525 -17.93 -4.04 5.04
C LYS A 525 -16.69 -3.41 5.66
N ASN A 526 -16.71 -2.12 5.93
CA ASN A 526 -15.63 -1.44 6.62
C ASN A 526 -15.54 -1.90 8.08
N GLN A 527 -16.67 -2.06 8.77
CA GLN A 527 -16.71 -2.63 10.12
C GLN A 527 -16.17 -4.06 10.13
N PHE A 528 -16.58 -4.90 9.18
CA PHE A 528 -16.09 -6.27 9.03
C PHE A 528 -14.57 -6.33 8.82
N MET A 529 -14.05 -5.52 7.89
CA MET A 529 -12.62 -5.46 7.61
C MET A 529 -11.82 -4.90 8.80
N SER A 530 -12.35 -3.91 9.50
CA SER A 530 -11.72 -3.36 10.71
C SER A 530 -11.62 -4.40 11.82
N ARG A 531 -12.69 -5.18 12.04
CA ARG A 531 -12.67 -6.29 13.00
C ARG A 531 -11.64 -7.35 12.64
N TRP A 532 -11.55 -7.72 11.36
CA TRP A 532 -10.56 -8.69 10.93
C TRP A 532 -9.12 -8.22 11.21
N PHE A 533 -8.80 -6.97 10.91
CA PHE A 533 -7.49 -6.40 11.23
C PHE A 533 -7.24 -6.30 12.74
N GLU A 534 -8.27 -5.97 13.51
CA GLU A 534 -8.18 -5.92 14.98
C GLU A 534 -7.91 -7.30 15.58
N GLU A 535 -8.60 -8.35 15.11
CA GLU A 535 -8.35 -9.72 15.53
C GLU A 535 -6.96 -10.22 15.09
N LYS A 536 -6.52 -9.85 13.87
CA LYS A 536 -5.15 -10.11 13.42
C LYS A 536 -4.11 -9.41 14.28
N CYS A 537 -4.35 -8.16 14.67
CA CYS A 537 -3.47 -7.39 15.55
C CYS A 537 -3.27 -8.08 16.92
N LYS A 538 -4.30 -8.73 17.47
CA LYS A 538 -4.19 -9.51 18.71
C LYS A 538 -3.25 -10.72 18.58
N ILE A 539 -3.15 -11.29 17.39
CA ILE A 539 -2.30 -12.45 17.10
C ILE A 539 -0.88 -12.01 16.71
N ASP A 540 -0.77 -10.96 15.91
CA ASP A 540 0.48 -10.44 15.34
C ASP A 540 0.43 -8.91 15.31
N GLN A 541 1.29 -8.28 16.12
CA GLN A 541 1.38 -6.81 16.22
C GLN A 541 1.69 -6.12 14.90
N SER A 542 2.24 -6.80 13.91
CA SER A 542 2.50 -6.21 12.59
C SER A 542 1.22 -5.77 11.87
N TYR A 543 0.06 -6.29 12.28
CA TYR A 543 -1.26 -5.92 11.78
C TYR A 543 -1.86 -4.71 12.50
N CYS A 544 -1.28 -4.26 13.60
CA CYS A 544 -1.72 -3.07 14.29
C CYS A 544 -1.23 -1.81 13.55
#